data_a012a9f088bffc229c83127bc24eee1c
#
_entry.id   a012a9f088bffc229c83127bc24eee1c
#
_cell.length_a   1.000
_cell.length_b   1.000
_cell.length_c   1.000
_cell.angle_alpha   90.00
_cell.angle_beta   90.00
_cell.angle_gamma   90.00
#
_symmetry.space_group_name_H-M   'P 1'
#
loop_
_entity.id
_entity.type
_entity.pdbx_description
1 polymer ?
#
loop_
_entity_poly.entity_id
_entity_poly.type
_entity_poly.pdbx_seq_one_letter_code
_entity_poly.pdbx_strand_id
1 'polypeptide(L)'
;GVTGLANAAEMCGHPYASKGFNEFTEKVMTELRDHCYSASCDLAREKGSFPLYDEYQYLQSKFVKTLSPWVQDKIKECGIRNSHLTSIAPTGTISLTADNVSSGIEPPYSLYYDRTIQQFDGHTVQRVEDYAYTQGVSSRTANEISAKEHLEVLALVSKYVDSAVSKTCNVGNNVNYQEFKELYTQAWELGCKGITTFRAAGKRYGILNEVVEGDTPKAEACFIDPATGQKECD
;
A
#
# COMPACT_ATOMS: atom_id res chain seq x y z
N GLY A 1 -1.15 8.24 -6.85
CA GLY A 1 -1.01 6.92 -6.22
C GLY A 1 -1.75 5.83 -6.97
N VAL A 2 -1.57 4.62 -6.53
CA VAL A 2 -2.17 3.43 -7.14
C VAL A 2 -2.94 2.62 -6.10
N THR A 3 -3.89 1.80 -6.56
CA THR A 3 -4.47 0.67 -5.84
C THR A 3 -4.58 -0.52 -6.80
N GLY A 4 -4.65 -1.73 -6.29
CA GLY A 4 -4.77 -2.94 -7.10
C GLY A 4 -3.46 -3.43 -7.75
N LEU A 5 -2.29 -2.89 -7.36
CA LEU A 5 -1.03 -3.26 -8.03
C LEU A 5 -0.70 -4.75 -7.85
N ALA A 6 -0.91 -5.31 -6.67
CA ALA A 6 -0.66 -6.72 -6.41
C ALA A 6 -1.56 -7.61 -7.27
N ASN A 7 -2.87 -7.37 -7.26
CA ASN A 7 -3.81 -8.12 -8.09
C ASN A 7 -3.45 -8.02 -9.58
N ALA A 8 -3.12 -6.83 -10.08
CA ALA A 8 -2.77 -6.65 -11.48
C ALA A 8 -1.52 -7.48 -11.87
N ALA A 9 -0.49 -7.47 -11.03
CA ALA A 9 0.72 -8.25 -11.28
C ALA A 9 0.45 -9.76 -11.24
N GLU A 10 -0.30 -10.23 -10.26
CA GLU A 10 -0.60 -11.65 -10.09
C GLU A 10 -1.53 -12.19 -11.19
N MET A 11 -2.52 -11.39 -11.62
CA MET A 11 -3.35 -11.70 -12.79
C MET A 11 -2.52 -11.74 -14.09
N CYS A 12 -1.38 -11.05 -14.15
CA CYS A 12 -0.41 -11.16 -15.24
C CYS A 12 0.59 -12.32 -15.04
N GLY A 13 0.42 -13.17 -14.03
CA GLY A 13 1.28 -14.31 -13.75
C GLY A 13 2.56 -14.00 -12.97
N HIS A 14 2.61 -12.86 -12.27
CA HIS A 14 3.74 -12.42 -11.47
C HIS A 14 3.40 -12.47 -9.98
N PRO A 15 3.68 -13.58 -9.25
CA PRO A 15 3.40 -13.68 -7.82
C PRO A 15 4.05 -12.56 -7.02
N TYR A 16 3.34 -12.03 -6.01
CA TYR A 16 3.79 -10.92 -5.19
C TYR A 16 5.20 -11.13 -4.64
N ALA A 17 6.02 -10.08 -4.70
CA ALA A 17 7.42 -10.02 -4.31
C ALA A 17 8.37 -10.97 -5.09
N SER A 18 7.90 -11.68 -6.11
CA SER A 18 8.77 -12.42 -7.01
C SER A 18 9.60 -11.47 -7.88
N LYS A 19 10.64 -12.01 -8.54
CA LYS A 19 11.42 -11.24 -9.52
C LYS A 19 10.52 -10.64 -10.60
N GLY A 20 9.57 -11.42 -11.15
CA GLY A 20 8.63 -10.94 -12.16
C GLY A 20 7.72 -9.83 -11.64
N PHE A 21 7.25 -9.93 -10.38
CA PHE A 21 6.51 -8.87 -9.71
C PHE A 21 7.32 -7.57 -9.60
N ASN A 22 8.58 -7.67 -9.21
CA ASN A 22 9.45 -6.51 -9.06
C ASN A 22 9.70 -5.83 -10.41
N GLU A 23 9.97 -6.58 -11.47
CA GLU A 23 10.16 -6.08 -12.84
C GLU A 23 8.86 -5.44 -13.39
N PHE A 24 7.70 -6.06 -13.15
CA PHE A 24 6.39 -5.51 -13.49
C PHE A 24 6.13 -4.19 -12.75
N THR A 25 6.35 -4.19 -11.45
CA THR A 25 6.17 -3.01 -10.59
C THR A 25 7.08 -1.85 -11.01
N GLU A 26 8.35 -2.13 -11.27
CA GLU A 26 9.31 -1.14 -11.76
C GLU A 26 8.83 -0.48 -13.05
N LYS A 27 8.38 -1.26 -14.01
CA LYS A 27 7.85 -0.76 -15.28
C LYS A 27 6.62 0.13 -15.07
N VAL A 28 5.62 -0.36 -14.33
CA VAL A 28 4.39 0.38 -14.05
C VAL A 28 4.68 1.70 -13.31
N MET A 29 5.54 1.66 -12.30
CA MET A 29 5.86 2.83 -11.50
C MET A 29 6.72 3.85 -12.25
N THR A 30 7.58 3.41 -13.17
CA THR A 30 8.34 4.30 -14.07
C THR A 30 7.39 5.06 -14.98
N GLU A 31 6.50 4.36 -15.69
CA GLU A 31 5.52 4.97 -16.57
C GLU A 31 4.60 5.94 -15.82
N LEU A 32 4.06 5.52 -14.68
CA LEU A 32 3.22 6.37 -13.85
C LEU A 32 3.95 7.65 -13.43
N ARG A 33 5.17 7.54 -12.92
CA ARG A 33 6.00 8.66 -12.49
C ARG A 33 6.21 9.65 -13.63
N ASP A 34 6.74 9.17 -14.74
CA ASP A 34 7.15 10.02 -15.85
C ASP A 34 5.95 10.71 -16.51
N HIS A 35 4.84 10.00 -16.69
CA HIS A 35 3.62 10.60 -17.22
C HIS A 35 2.94 11.57 -16.26
N CYS A 36 2.97 11.35 -14.95
CA CYS A 36 2.49 12.33 -13.97
C CYS A 36 3.30 13.64 -14.06
N TYR A 37 4.61 13.54 -14.14
CA TYR A 37 5.49 14.70 -14.29
C TYR A 37 5.27 15.42 -15.61
N SER A 38 5.17 14.67 -16.71
CA SER A 38 4.85 15.22 -18.03
C SER A 38 3.52 15.98 -18.04
N ALA A 39 2.46 15.41 -17.45
CA ALA A 39 1.16 16.07 -17.35
C ALA A 39 1.23 17.35 -16.50
N SER A 40 2.02 17.38 -15.42
CA SER A 40 2.23 18.58 -14.62
C SER A 40 2.99 19.68 -15.38
N CYS A 41 3.85 19.33 -16.33
CA CYS A 41 4.45 20.29 -17.27
C CYS A 41 3.39 20.89 -18.22
N ASP A 42 2.47 20.07 -18.75
CA ASP A 42 1.40 20.57 -19.60
C ASP A 42 0.48 21.51 -18.83
N LEU A 43 0.17 21.20 -17.58
CA LEU A 43 -0.57 22.12 -16.69
C LEU A 43 0.22 23.40 -16.40
N ALA A 44 1.54 23.37 -16.36
CA ALA A 44 2.35 24.57 -16.17
C ALA A 44 2.31 25.49 -17.40
N ARG A 45 2.19 24.95 -18.61
CA ARG A 45 1.96 25.76 -19.82
C ARG A 45 0.64 26.54 -19.76
N GLU A 46 -0.41 25.96 -19.16
CA GLU A 46 -1.72 26.59 -19.05
C GLU A 46 -1.83 27.57 -17.88
N LYS A 47 -1.26 27.21 -16.71
CA LYS A 47 -1.54 27.85 -15.42
C LYS A 47 -0.29 28.45 -14.76
N GLY A 48 0.85 28.37 -15.38
CA GLY A 48 2.15 28.72 -14.82
C GLY A 48 2.68 27.65 -13.85
N SER A 49 3.96 27.73 -13.56
CA SER A 49 4.62 26.88 -12.56
C SER A 49 4.12 27.17 -11.14
N PHE A 50 4.43 26.29 -10.16
CA PHE A 50 4.11 26.58 -8.77
C PHE A 50 4.88 27.83 -8.27
N PRO A 51 4.35 28.58 -7.27
CA PRO A 51 4.83 29.93 -6.94
C PRO A 51 6.32 30.04 -6.56
N LEU A 52 6.88 28.97 -5.95
CA LEU A 52 8.29 28.92 -5.51
C LEU A 52 9.18 28.15 -6.50
N TYR A 53 8.74 27.99 -7.74
CA TYR A 53 9.52 27.27 -8.74
C TYR A 53 10.77 28.06 -9.11
N ASP A 54 11.93 27.45 -8.90
CA ASP A 54 13.22 27.86 -9.41
C ASP A 54 13.75 26.70 -10.25
N GLU A 55 13.93 26.90 -11.55
CA GLU A 55 14.31 25.85 -12.48
C GLU A 55 15.63 25.18 -12.09
N TYR A 56 16.64 26.00 -11.76
CA TYR A 56 17.95 25.47 -11.43
C TYR A 56 17.90 24.58 -10.19
N GLN A 57 17.29 25.05 -9.09
CA GLN A 57 17.18 24.29 -7.84
C GLN A 57 16.32 23.05 -8.01
N TYR A 58 15.19 23.15 -8.74
CA TYR A 58 14.29 22.04 -8.97
C TYR A 58 14.97 20.90 -9.73
N LEU A 59 15.70 21.20 -10.80
CA LEU A 59 16.46 20.24 -11.59
C LEU A 59 17.66 19.63 -10.84
N GLN A 60 18.16 20.28 -9.77
CA GLN A 60 19.18 19.70 -8.90
C GLN A 60 18.62 18.71 -7.88
N SER A 61 17.29 18.62 -7.69
CA SER A 61 16.66 17.68 -6.78
C SER A 61 17.07 16.24 -7.12
N LYS A 62 17.38 15.47 -6.05
CA LYS A 62 17.78 14.05 -6.21
C LYS A 62 16.71 13.23 -6.94
N PHE A 63 15.44 13.48 -6.65
CA PHE A 63 14.34 12.74 -7.27
C PHE A 63 14.18 13.15 -8.73
N VAL A 64 14.18 14.44 -9.05
CA VAL A 64 14.03 14.93 -10.45
C VAL A 64 15.13 14.38 -11.36
N LYS A 65 16.34 14.22 -10.85
CA LYS A 65 17.45 13.58 -11.59
C LYS A 65 17.23 12.11 -11.91
N THR A 66 16.27 11.44 -11.27
CA THR A 66 15.89 10.05 -11.58
C THR A 66 14.84 9.94 -12.67
N LEU A 67 14.19 11.05 -13.04
CA LEU A 67 13.20 11.07 -14.12
C LEU A 67 13.86 10.76 -15.47
N SER A 68 13.10 10.23 -16.39
CA SER A 68 13.58 10.01 -17.76
C SER A 68 14.04 11.31 -18.41
N PRO A 69 15.10 11.29 -19.23
CA PRO A 69 15.67 12.51 -19.84
C PRO A 69 14.64 13.38 -20.55
N TRP A 70 13.70 12.77 -21.27
CA TRP A 70 12.65 13.49 -21.98
C TRP A 70 11.70 14.27 -21.03
N VAL A 71 11.48 13.76 -19.80
CA VAL A 71 10.70 14.48 -18.77
C VAL A 71 11.50 15.65 -18.23
N GLN A 72 12.77 15.44 -17.93
CA GLN A 72 13.66 16.52 -17.47
C GLN A 72 13.76 17.66 -18.48
N ASP A 73 13.85 17.32 -19.77
CA ASP A 73 13.88 18.32 -20.84
C ASP A 73 12.54 19.05 -20.98
N LYS A 74 11.42 18.35 -20.81
CA LYS A 74 10.09 18.98 -20.77
C LYS A 74 9.92 19.93 -19.59
N ILE A 75 10.48 19.60 -18.40
CA ILE A 75 10.50 20.50 -17.23
C ILE A 75 11.29 21.79 -17.54
N LYS A 76 12.43 21.70 -18.21
CA LYS A 76 13.21 22.88 -18.63
C LYS A 76 12.45 23.76 -19.61
N GLU A 77 11.71 23.14 -20.53
CA GLU A 77 10.96 23.86 -21.55
C GLU A 77 9.71 24.59 -20.99
N CYS A 78 8.98 23.95 -20.07
CA CYS A 78 7.65 24.38 -19.68
C CYS A 78 7.53 24.79 -18.21
N GLY A 79 8.54 24.50 -17.38
CA GLY A 79 8.36 24.50 -15.95
C GLY A 79 7.51 23.31 -15.46
N ILE A 80 7.03 23.38 -14.22
CA ILE A 80 6.18 22.35 -13.63
C ILE A 80 5.13 22.96 -12.70
N ARG A 81 3.86 22.49 -12.82
CA ARG A 81 2.74 23.06 -12.06
C ARG A 81 2.75 22.67 -10.60
N ASN A 82 3.15 21.45 -10.29
CA ASN A 82 3.10 20.86 -8.94
C ASN A 82 4.52 20.56 -8.47
N SER A 83 4.86 20.96 -7.25
CA SER A 83 6.18 20.70 -6.66
C SER A 83 6.38 19.20 -6.33
N HIS A 84 5.31 18.52 -5.91
CA HIS A 84 5.25 17.09 -5.61
C HIS A 84 3.98 16.51 -6.23
N LEU A 85 4.04 15.27 -6.75
CA LEU A 85 2.95 14.68 -7.53
C LEU A 85 2.52 13.31 -7.06
N THR A 86 3.45 12.51 -6.53
CA THR A 86 3.21 11.07 -6.33
C THR A 86 3.43 10.63 -4.89
N SER A 87 2.52 9.79 -4.40
CA SER A 87 2.63 9.09 -3.12
C SER A 87 1.86 7.77 -3.19
N ILE A 88 2.13 6.85 -2.29
CA ILE A 88 1.33 5.64 -2.14
C ILE A 88 0.56 5.74 -0.83
N ALA A 89 -0.77 5.82 -0.96
CA ALA A 89 -1.70 5.81 0.16
C ALA A 89 -2.15 4.38 0.49
N PRO A 90 -2.65 4.11 1.71
CA PRO A 90 -3.13 2.78 2.10
C PRO A 90 -4.30 2.26 1.27
N THR A 91 -5.21 3.12 0.84
CA THR A 91 -6.41 2.85 0.00
C THR A 91 -7.35 1.74 0.50
N GLY A 92 -7.28 1.36 1.78
CA GLY A 92 -8.04 0.21 2.33
C GLY A 92 -9.56 0.32 2.20
N THR A 93 -10.13 1.53 2.31
CA THR A 93 -11.57 1.76 2.10
C THR A 93 -11.89 1.98 0.61
N ILE A 94 -11.02 2.69 -0.10
CA ILE A 94 -11.24 2.99 -1.53
C ILE A 94 -11.19 1.73 -2.38
N SER A 95 -10.34 0.76 -2.06
CA SER A 95 -10.26 -0.52 -2.78
C SER A 95 -11.58 -1.28 -2.80
N LEU A 96 -12.40 -1.14 -1.76
CA LEU A 96 -13.74 -1.75 -1.70
C LEU A 96 -14.68 -1.23 -2.80
N THR A 97 -14.54 0.06 -3.18
CA THR A 97 -15.36 0.65 -4.25
C THR A 97 -14.90 0.22 -5.64
N ALA A 98 -13.75 -0.44 -5.73
CA ALA A 98 -13.18 -1.02 -6.93
C ALA A 98 -13.15 -2.55 -6.83
N ASP A 99 -14.26 -3.15 -6.40
CA ASP A 99 -14.46 -4.60 -6.27
C ASP A 99 -13.45 -5.29 -5.35
N ASN A 100 -13.01 -4.59 -4.29
CA ASN A 100 -12.05 -5.09 -3.32
C ASN A 100 -10.71 -5.54 -3.94
N VAL A 101 -10.17 -4.75 -4.87
CA VAL A 101 -8.79 -4.93 -5.34
C VAL A 101 -7.80 -4.73 -4.20
N SER A 102 -6.60 -5.26 -4.34
CA SER A 102 -5.52 -5.09 -3.36
C SER A 102 -5.25 -3.60 -3.05
N SER A 103 -5.03 -3.28 -1.77
CA SER A 103 -4.90 -1.90 -1.29
C SER A 103 -3.52 -1.33 -1.61
N GLY A 104 -3.46 -0.22 -2.36
CA GLY A 104 -2.20 0.44 -2.71
C GLY A 104 -1.25 -0.50 -3.42
N ILE A 105 -0.12 -0.78 -2.78
CA ILE A 105 0.90 -1.75 -3.20
C ILE A 105 0.98 -2.96 -2.25
N GLU A 106 -0.01 -3.13 -1.37
CA GLU A 106 -0.07 -4.27 -0.46
C GLU A 106 -0.48 -5.55 -1.20
N PRO A 107 -0.01 -6.73 -0.77
CA PRO A 107 -0.67 -7.97 -1.14
C PRO A 107 -2.05 -8.03 -0.49
N PRO A 108 -2.99 -8.86 -0.96
CA PRO A 108 -4.25 -9.06 -0.25
C PRO A 108 -3.97 -9.57 1.17
N TYR A 109 -4.74 -9.04 2.14
CA TYR A 109 -4.62 -9.49 3.53
C TYR A 109 -4.98 -10.99 3.65
N SER A 110 -6.09 -11.36 3.04
CA SER A 110 -6.62 -12.71 2.93
C SER A 110 -7.38 -12.82 1.61
N LEU A 111 -7.52 -14.00 1.05
CA LEU A 111 -8.30 -14.22 -0.18
C LEU A 111 -9.79 -13.94 0.03
N TYR A 112 -10.28 -14.16 1.24
CA TYR A 112 -11.61 -13.76 1.70
C TYR A 112 -11.57 -13.49 3.20
N TYR A 113 -12.42 -12.61 3.69
CA TYR A 113 -12.56 -12.30 5.12
C TYR A 113 -13.98 -11.83 5.43
N ASP A 114 -14.40 -12.01 6.67
CA ASP A 114 -15.66 -11.51 7.15
C ASP A 114 -15.47 -10.13 7.77
N ARG A 115 -16.19 -9.14 7.24
CA ARG A 115 -16.18 -7.76 7.70
C ARG A 115 -17.44 -7.47 8.49
N THR A 116 -17.26 -7.06 9.74
CA THR A 116 -18.35 -6.56 10.58
C THR A 116 -18.60 -5.09 10.24
N ILE A 117 -19.80 -4.82 9.73
CA ILE A 117 -20.27 -3.46 9.40
C ILE A 117 -21.24 -3.05 10.50
N GLN A 118 -20.92 -1.95 11.17
CA GLN A 118 -21.82 -1.35 12.14
C GLN A 118 -22.93 -0.61 11.41
N GLN A 119 -24.18 -0.96 11.68
CA GLN A 119 -25.38 -0.29 11.19
C GLN A 119 -26.09 0.40 12.35
N PHE A 120 -27.10 1.20 12.03
CA PHE A 120 -27.85 1.95 13.04
C PHE A 120 -28.62 1.05 14.04
N ASP A 121 -29.00 -0.15 13.61
CA ASP A 121 -29.80 -1.14 14.33
C ASP A 121 -29.04 -2.42 14.69
N GLY A 122 -27.71 -2.42 14.59
CA GLY A 122 -26.88 -3.58 14.93
C GLY A 122 -25.65 -3.75 14.06
N HIS A 123 -25.17 -4.98 13.97
CA HIS A 123 -24.01 -5.35 13.14
C HIS A 123 -24.43 -6.29 12.03
N THR A 124 -23.90 -6.09 10.85
CA THR A 124 -24.02 -7.04 9.73
C THR A 124 -22.64 -7.59 9.41
N VAL A 125 -22.52 -8.90 9.28
CA VAL A 125 -21.30 -9.56 8.81
C VAL A 125 -21.43 -9.78 7.30
N GLN A 126 -20.50 -9.22 6.53
CA GLN A 126 -20.44 -9.38 5.09
C GLN A 126 -19.13 -10.05 4.71
N ARG A 127 -19.19 -11.17 3.99
CA ARG A 127 -18.02 -11.77 3.37
C ARG A 127 -17.55 -10.91 2.21
N VAL A 128 -16.26 -10.62 2.21
CA VAL A 128 -15.58 -9.84 1.17
C VAL A 128 -14.48 -10.72 0.60
N GLU A 129 -14.43 -10.83 -0.73
CA GLU A 129 -13.44 -11.63 -1.45
C GLU A 129 -12.48 -10.69 -2.17
N ASP A 130 -11.20 -11.09 -2.26
CA ASP A 130 -10.20 -10.38 -3.07
C ASP A 130 -10.56 -10.47 -4.55
N TYR A 131 -10.39 -9.37 -5.30
CA TYR A 131 -10.78 -9.29 -6.71
C TYR A 131 -10.10 -10.37 -7.57
N ALA A 132 -8.78 -10.57 -7.43
CA ALA A 132 -8.08 -11.58 -8.21
C ALA A 132 -8.57 -13.00 -7.89
N TYR A 133 -8.91 -13.25 -6.63
CA TYR A 133 -9.49 -14.52 -6.20
C TYR A 133 -10.85 -14.78 -6.87
N THR A 134 -11.72 -13.76 -6.98
CA THR A 134 -12.99 -13.90 -7.72
C THR A 134 -12.79 -14.20 -9.20
N GLN A 135 -11.63 -13.87 -9.77
CA GLN A 135 -11.25 -14.16 -11.15
C GLN A 135 -10.49 -15.51 -11.29
N GLY A 136 -10.42 -16.30 -10.22
CA GLY A 136 -9.75 -17.61 -10.21
C GLY A 136 -8.23 -17.54 -10.06
N VAL A 137 -7.68 -16.41 -9.66
CA VAL A 137 -6.25 -16.25 -9.39
C VAL A 137 -6.00 -16.37 -7.89
N SER A 138 -5.16 -17.34 -7.49
CA SER A 138 -4.73 -17.48 -6.10
C SER A 138 -3.55 -16.58 -5.83
N SER A 139 -3.78 -15.49 -5.13
CA SER A 139 -2.77 -14.52 -4.73
C SER A 139 -2.01 -14.96 -3.47
N ARG A 140 -0.76 -14.51 -3.32
CA ARG A 140 -0.04 -14.62 -2.05
C ARG A 140 -0.62 -13.60 -1.06
N THR A 141 -1.00 -14.10 0.12
CA THR A 141 -1.55 -13.23 1.19
C THR A 141 -0.45 -12.54 1.99
N ALA A 142 -0.80 -11.47 2.71
CA ALA A 142 0.15 -10.68 3.49
C ALA A 142 0.92 -11.50 4.55
N ASN A 143 0.32 -12.58 5.07
CA ASN A 143 0.95 -13.44 6.08
C ASN A 143 1.90 -14.48 5.47
N GLU A 144 1.79 -14.76 4.17
CA GLU A 144 2.70 -15.66 3.43
C GLU A 144 3.96 -14.93 2.93
N ILE A 145 3.97 -13.61 3.00
CA ILE A 145 5.09 -12.76 2.58
C ILE A 145 6.00 -12.53 3.78
N SER A 146 7.29 -12.78 3.61
CA SER A 146 8.27 -12.50 4.66
C SER A 146 8.46 -10.99 4.88
N ALA A 147 8.88 -10.59 6.08
CA ALA A 147 9.17 -9.19 6.40
C ALA A 147 10.21 -8.57 5.44
N LYS A 148 11.17 -9.38 4.99
CA LYS A 148 12.18 -8.96 4.01
C LYS A 148 11.56 -8.68 2.63
N GLU A 149 10.70 -9.56 2.13
CA GLU A 149 9.98 -9.35 0.86
C GLU A 149 9.09 -8.11 0.92
N HIS A 150 8.38 -7.90 2.05
CA HIS A 150 7.61 -6.67 2.27
C HIS A 150 8.49 -5.43 2.18
N LEU A 151 9.67 -5.47 2.82
CA LEU A 151 10.61 -4.37 2.80
C LEU A 151 11.21 -4.11 1.41
N GLU A 152 11.54 -5.15 0.66
CA GLU A 152 12.06 -5.04 -0.70
C GLU A 152 11.07 -4.36 -1.64
N VAL A 153 9.77 -4.70 -1.56
CA VAL A 153 8.71 -4.03 -2.34
C VAL A 153 8.53 -2.57 -1.91
N LEU A 154 8.57 -2.28 -0.60
CA LEU A 154 8.54 -0.91 -0.09
C LEU A 154 9.70 -0.09 -0.64
N ALA A 155 10.91 -0.62 -0.57
CA ALA A 155 12.13 0.04 -1.04
C ALA A 155 12.11 0.25 -2.56
N LEU A 156 11.64 -0.73 -3.32
CA LEU A 156 11.48 -0.63 -4.77
C LEU A 156 10.58 0.54 -5.12
N VAL A 157 9.35 0.57 -4.62
CA VAL A 157 8.36 1.61 -4.96
C VAL A 157 8.78 2.99 -4.46
N SER A 158 9.48 3.06 -3.32
CA SER A 158 9.98 4.33 -2.77
C SER A 158 10.91 5.10 -3.71
N LYS A 159 11.54 4.42 -4.67
CA LYS A 159 12.40 5.04 -5.69
C LYS A 159 11.61 5.80 -6.77
N TYR A 160 10.33 5.47 -6.94
CA TYR A 160 9.48 5.97 -8.02
C TYR A 160 8.43 7.01 -7.59
N VAL A 161 8.40 7.37 -6.30
CA VAL A 161 7.51 8.43 -5.80
C VAL A 161 8.32 9.53 -5.11
N ASP A 162 7.90 10.77 -5.31
CA ASP A 162 8.56 11.94 -4.72
C ASP A 162 8.20 12.12 -3.24
N SER A 163 7.00 11.72 -2.84
CA SER A 163 6.55 11.75 -1.45
C SER A 163 6.73 10.40 -0.76
N ALA A 164 5.88 10.02 0.18
CA ALA A 164 6.01 8.81 0.97
C ALA A 164 5.24 7.62 0.38
N VAL A 165 5.62 6.43 0.83
CA VAL A 165 4.95 5.16 0.55
C VAL A 165 4.40 4.61 1.85
N SER A 166 3.09 4.40 1.92
CA SER A 166 2.46 3.67 3.00
C SER A 166 2.40 2.19 2.63
N LYS A 167 3.20 1.40 3.32
CA LYS A 167 3.19 -0.06 3.20
C LYS A 167 3.47 -0.71 4.54
N THR A 168 2.65 -1.70 4.86
CA THR A 168 2.82 -2.53 6.06
C THR A 168 3.83 -3.65 5.79
N CYS A 169 4.79 -3.79 6.67
CA CYS A 169 5.64 -4.96 6.76
C CYS A 169 5.09 -5.88 7.86
N ASN A 170 4.44 -6.96 7.46
CA ASN A 170 3.98 -7.97 8.41
C ASN A 170 5.19 -8.70 8.96
N VAL A 171 5.30 -8.71 10.30
CA VAL A 171 6.34 -9.44 11.01
C VAL A 171 5.74 -10.68 11.65
N GLY A 172 6.38 -11.82 11.44
CA GLY A 172 5.93 -13.09 12.01
C GLY A 172 5.94 -13.07 13.54
N ASN A 173 5.16 -13.95 14.15
CA ASN A 173 5.01 -14.01 15.60
C ASN A 173 6.33 -14.38 16.33
N ASN A 174 7.24 -15.05 15.64
CA ASN A 174 8.51 -15.56 16.18
C ASN A 174 9.71 -14.62 15.97
N VAL A 175 9.48 -13.42 15.39
CA VAL A 175 10.54 -12.44 15.17
C VAL A 175 11.04 -11.92 16.52
N ASN A 176 12.35 -12.06 16.78
CA ASN A 176 12.98 -11.55 17.96
C ASN A 176 13.27 -10.04 17.86
N TYR A 177 13.65 -9.42 18.99
CA TYR A 177 13.88 -7.97 19.03
C TYR A 177 15.02 -7.51 18.12
N GLN A 178 16.07 -8.31 17.98
CA GLN A 178 17.22 -7.95 17.14
C GLN A 178 16.84 -7.96 15.66
N GLU A 179 16.16 -8.98 15.19
CA GLU A 179 15.63 -9.07 13.82
C GLU A 179 14.65 -7.91 13.53
N PHE A 180 13.77 -7.60 14.48
CA PHE A 180 12.87 -6.47 14.37
C PHE A 180 13.60 -5.13 14.22
N LYS A 181 14.65 -4.91 15.01
CA LYS A 181 15.50 -3.71 14.94
C LYS A 181 16.21 -3.61 13.59
N GLU A 182 16.76 -4.74 13.13
CA GLU A 182 17.47 -4.81 11.84
C GLU A 182 16.58 -4.45 10.66
N LEU A 183 15.29 -4.76 10.72
CA LEU A 183 14.32 -4.38 9.68
C LEU A 183 14.26 -2.86 9.48
N TYR A 184 14.27 -2.08 10.56
CA TYR A 184 14.30 -0.62 10.49
C TYR A 184 15.63 -0.08 9.96
N THR A 185 16.73 -0.68 10.36
CA THR A 185 18.06 -0.32 9.83
C THR A 185 18.15 -0.59 8.33
N GLN A 186 17.70 -1.75 7.90
CA GLN A 186 17.65 -2.12 6.47
C GLN A 186 16.72 -1.19 5.67
N ALA A 187 15.56 -0.81 6.23
CA ALA A 187 14.67 0.16 5.59
C ALA A 187 15.37 1.49 5.31
N TRP A 188 16.12 1.99 6.30
CA TRP A 188 16.90 3.22 6.16
C TRP A 188 18.02 3.09 5.13
N GLU A 189 18.79 2.00 5.18
CA GLU A 189 19.88 1.70 4.23
C GLU A 189 19.38 1.59 2.77
N LEU A 190 18.17 1.03 2.58
CA LEU A 190 17.51 0.93 1.28
C LEU A 190 16.88 2.25 0.80
N GLY A 191 16.97 3.32 1.60
CA GLY A 191 16.47 4.64 1.27
C GLY A 191 14.97 4.82 1.44
N CYS A 192 14.30 3.97 2.22
CA CYS A 192 12.90 4.15 2.55
C CYS A 192 12.70 5.42 3.39
N LYS A 193 11.66 6.19 3.09
CA LYS A 193 11.30 7.41 3.85
C LYS A 193 10.53 7.10 5.14
N GLY A 194 10.04 5.89 5.29
CA GLY A 194 9.31 5.40 6.45
C GLY A 194 9.02 3.91 6.31
N ILE A 195 8.67 3.27 7.42
CA ILE A 195 8.28 1.87 7.49
C ILE A 195 7.18 1.72 8.54
N THR A 196 6.18 0.92 8.25
CA THR A 196 5.14 0.52 9.20
C THR A 196 5.22 -0.99 9.40
N THR A 197 5.27 -1.43 10.65
CA THR A 197 5.29 -2.85 10.98
C THR A 197 3.99 -3.27 11.66
N PHE A 198 3.53 -4.47 11.36
CA PHE A 198 2.35 -5.07 11.98
C PHE A 198 2.69 -6.47 12.48
N ARG A 199 2.29 -6.78 13.72
CA ARG A 199 2.43 -8.08 14.35
C ARG A 199 1.06 -8.57 14.83
N ALA A 200 0.58 -9.68 14.28
CA ALA A 200 -0.74 -10.22 14.58
C ALA A 200 -0.91 -10.65 16.06
N ALA A 201 0.15 -11.17 16.70
CA ALA A 201 0.14 -11.58 18.12
C ALA A 201 0.25 -10.42 19.13
N GLY A 202 0.11 -9.16 18.70
CA GLY A 202 0.13 -7.99 19.58
C GLY A 202 -1.15 -7.86 20.43
N LYS A 203 -1.11 -6.97 21.45
CA LYS A 203 -2.27 -6.62 22.28
C LYS A 203 -3.37 -5.85 21.52
N ARG A 204 -3.17 -5.52 20.25
CA ARG A 204 -4.16 -4.88 19.38
C ARG A 204 -4.75 -5.93 18.46
N TYR A 205 -6.01 -6.25 18.68
CA TYR A 205 -6.78 -7.10 17.78
C TYR A 205 -6.94 -6.38 16.43
N GLY A 206 -6.72 -7.12 15.34
CA GLY A 206 -6.97 -6.61 14.00
C GLY A 206 -8.47 -6.40 13.77
N ILE A 207 -8.81 -5.41 12.95
CA ILE A 207 -10.20 -5.17 12.49
C ILE A 207 -10.64 -6.26 11.50
N LEU A 208 -9.66 -6.95 10.91
CA LEU A 208 -9.86 -8.02 9.92
C LEU A 208 -9.55 -9.36 10.57
N ASN A 209 -10.48 -10.29 10.51
CA ASN A 209 -10.32 -11.65 10.99
C ASN A 209 -10.21 -12.59 9.79
N GLU A 210 -9.15 -13.39 9.74
CA GLU A 210 -9.05 -14.49 8.78
C GLU A 210 -10.12 -15.54 9.11
N VAL A 211 -10.84 -15.96 8.09
CA VAL A 211 -11.74 -17.11 8.21
C VAL A 211 -10.92 -18.36 7.94
N VAL A 212 -10.71 -19.19 8.96
CA VAL A 212 -10.13 -20.53 8.81
C VAL A 212 -11.28 -21.47 8.40
N GLU A 213 -11.13 -22.20 7.29
CA GLU A 213 -12.13 -23.22 6.88
C GLU A 213 -12.37 -24.21 8.03
N GLY A 214 -13.61 -24.23 8.54
CA GLY A 214 -14.03 -25.10 9.63
C GLY A 214 -14.39 -24.38 10.94
N ASP A 215 -14.03 -23.12 11.12
CA ASP A 215 -14.50 -22.32 12.26
C ASP A 215 -15.81 -21.60 11.89
N THR A 216 -16.90 -22.06 12.46
CA THR A 216 -18.09 -21.22 12.59
C THR A 216 -17.74 -20.10 13.57
N PRO A 217 -17.87 -18.81 13.19
CA PRO A 217 -17.57 -17.72 14.09
C PRO A 217 -18.47 -17.83 15.32
N LYS A 218 -17.92 -18.18 16.48
CA LYS A 218 -18.55 -17.87 17.73
C LYS A 218 -18.44 -16.36 17.87
N ALA A 219 -19.52 -15.67 17.59
CA ALA A 219 -19.65 -14.25 17.89
C ALA A 219 -19.63 -14.11 19.42
N GLU A 220 -18.44 -13.95 19.99
CA GLU A 220 -18.34 -13.45 21.36
C GLU A 220 -18.71 -11.96 21.32
N ALA A 221 -20.00 -11.69 21.38
CA ALA A 221 -20.52 -10.35 21.52
C ALA A 221 -20.35 -9.93 22.99
N CYS A 222 -19.27 -9.21 23.27
CA CYS A 222 -19.16 -8.53 24.55
C CYS A 222 -19.98 -7.23 24.50
N PHE A 223 -20.96 -7.08 25.40
CA PHE A 223 -21.66 -5.81 25.57
C PHE A 223 -21.41 -5.26 26.98
N ILE A 224 -21.49 -3.95 27.12
CA ILE A 224 -21.43 -3.27 28.42
C ILE A 224 -22.86 -3.04 28.84
N ASP A 225 -23.28 -3.64 29.95
CA ASP A 225 -24.57 -3.37 30.54
C ASP A 225 -24.66 -1.87 30.92
N PRO A 226 -25.57 -1.12 30.30
CA PRO A 226 -25.69 0.31 30.56
C PRO A 226 -26.15 0.66 31.98
N ALA A 227 -26.71 -0.30 32.74
CA ALA A 227 -27.15 -0.07 34.10
C ALA A 227 -26.06 -0.33 35.13
N THR A 228 -25.16 -1.29 34.87
CA THR A 228 -24.12 -1.71 35.82
C THR A 228 -22.69 -1.31 35.39
N GLY A 229 -22.48 -0.99 34.12
CA GLY A 229 -21.15 -0.71 33.54
C GLY A 229 -20.27 -1.95 33.47
N GLN A 230 -20.77 -3.16 33.74
CA GLN A 230 -20.02 -4.41 33.64
C GLN A 230 -20.01 -4.92 32.20
N LYS A 231 -18.87 -5.48 31.81
CA LYS A 231 -18.69 -6.10 30.50
C LYS A 231 -19.06 -7.58 30.62
N GLU A 232 -20.11 -7.99 29.92
CA GLU A 232 -20.48 -9.39 29.75
C GLU A 232 -20.10 -9.87 28.35
N CYS A 233 -19.46 -11.05 28.28
CA CYS A 233 -19.09 -11.71 27.04
C CYS A 233 -19.70 -13.12 27.06
N ASP A 234 -20.48 -13.45 26.02
CA ASP A 234 -20.99 -14.82 25.80
C ASP A 234 -19.94 -15.69 25.08
#